data_b68bf47073effdce5b1cd7ac6a3aae35
#
_entry.id   b68bf47073effdce5b1cd7ac6a3aae35
#
_cell.length_a   1.000
_cell.length_b   1.000
_cell.length_c   1.000
_cell.angle_alpha   90.00
_cell.angle_beta   90.00
_cell.angle_gamma   90.00
#
_symmetry.space_group_name_H-M   'P 1'
#
loop_
_entity.id
_entity.type
_entity.pdbx_description
1 polymer ?
#
loop_
_entity_poly.entity_id
_entity_poly.type
_entity_poly.pdbx_seq_one_letter_code
_entity_poly.pdbx_strand_id
1 'polypeptide(L)'
;MNTIIMKRVVLAVMAMAMSLGAVAQMQARWGSIDVRYPLECGAQVSDEAVNHAVAWRGERVNLQLVVKSGAKESTVEYKFGDLKCGKSVIPAANVVGGFVQPVLTDKFTGCGRHEVDAYGEVPVADRITGTNPTLIDAGTRRGLWLTVQVPQNVKPGTYKGSVELVCNGKKTRYGYSVKVLDRTLPTPKEWAFHLDLWQNPYAIARVHNVELWSNEHFEVLRPYMLKLASAGQKAITATLIDRPWDGQTYDPFGSMVTWVKKADGTWWYDFTIFDRWVEFMMSCGIDKEITCFSMIPWKLSFRYYDQATHSHKYINCAPGEDAYTRFWGGMLSAFSAHLKEKGWFDKTFISMDERSLQQMQAAIKVIKEYAPGMKISMAGNYHPEIEADIYDYCLDIFAYGAYTPELLATRRAQGKVSTYYTCCSAEYPNLFTFSDPADAAFIALEALAKDLDGYLRWAYNSWTVTPEEDSRFTAWPAGDTYVIYPFSVSSIRWERLVQGIQLFEKYKILLAEAKAAGNESRVTELEQLLRSVDIKKISTDSEAIVKGFGNGLNAM
;
A
#
# COMPACT_ATOMS: atom_id res chain seq x y z
N MET A 1 -38.47 59.88 30.40
CA MET A 1 -37.57 58.83 30.86
C MET A 1 -37.87 57.47 30.21
N ASN A 2 -39.08 57.20 29.69
CA ASN A 2 -39.45 55.88 29.13
C ASN A 2 -39.06 55.65 27.69
N THR A 3 -38.84 56.66 26.85
CA THR A 3 -38.58 56.50 25.43
C THR A 3 -37.08 56.14 25.11
N ILE A 4 -36.18 56.58 26.00
CA ILE A 4 -34.74 56.27 25.86
C ILE A 4 -34.42 54.85 26.32
N ILE A 5 -35.11 54.34 27.34
CA ILE A 5 -34.95 52.96 27.83
C ILE A 5 -35.50 51.96 26.80
N MET A 6 -36.63 52.24 26.18
CA MET A 6 -37.20 51.37 25.12
C MET A 6 -36.32 51.30 23.88
N LYS A 7 -35.68 52.39 23.44
CA LYS A 7 -34.74 52.38 22.32
C LYS A 7 -33.47 51.60 22.63
N ARG A 8 -32.96 51.63 23.85
CA ARG A 8 -31.80 50.84 24.28
C ARG A 8 -32.11 49.35 24.40
N VAL A 9 -33.30 48.97 24.85
CA VAL A 9 -33.73 47.56 24.91
C VAL A 9 -33.97 47.01 23.51
N VAL A 10 -34.58 47.77 22.58
CA VAL A 10 -34.76 47.33 21.18
C VAL A 10 -33.43 47.21 20.46
N LEU A 11 -32.44 48.12 20.68
CA LEU A 11 -31.10 47.97 20.11
C LEU A 11 -30.33 46.78 20.73
N ALA A 12 -30.47 46.49 22.00
CA ALA A 12 -29.85 45.35 22.65
C ALA A 12 -30.47 44.01 22.17
N VAL A 13 -31.78 43.98 21.99
CA VAL A 13 -32.48 42.79 21.42
C VAL A 13 -32.15 42.60 19.94
N MET A 14 -32.04 43.68 19.15
CA MET A 14 -31.55 43.58 17.75
C MET A 14 -30.05 43.20 17.67
N ALA A 15 -29.21 43.67 18.58
CA ALA A 15 -27.81 43.25 18.65
C ALA A 15 -27.69 41.80 19.13
N MET A 16 -28.49 41.31 20.06
CA MET A 16 -28.60 39.91 20.42
C MET A 16 -29.20 39.06 19.30
N ALA A 17 -30.21 39.54 18.58
CA ALA A 17 -30.78 38.84 17.44
C ALA A 17 -29.80 38.78 16.26
N MET A 18 -28.94 39.78 16.08
CA MET A 18 -27.85 39.74 15.09
C MET A 18 -26.68 38.88 15.54
N SER A 19 -26.42 38.69 16.81
CA SER A 19 -25.41 37.77 17.33
C SER A 19 -25.89 36.30 17.35
N LEU A 20 -27.20 36.08 17.43
CA LEU A 20 -27.81 34.74 17.30
C LEU A 20 -27.99 34.27 15.84
N GLY A 21 -27.76 35.14 14.85
CA GLY A 21 -27.87 34.85 13.41
C GLY A 21 -26.57 34.44 12.73
N ALA A 22 -25.44 34.47 13.39
CA ALA A 22 -24.20 33.86 12.89
C ALA A 22 -24.21 32.36 13.23
N VAL A 23 -25.17 31.61 12.68
CA VAL A 23 -25.03 30.16 12.57
C VAL A 23 -23.72 29.98 11.84
N ALA A 24 -22.70 29.45 12.55
CA ALA A 24 -21.38 29.25 11.97
C ALA A 24 -21.54 28.46 10.70
N GLN A 25 -21.37 29.15 9.58
CA GLN A 25 -21.53 28.60 8.23
C GLN A 25 -20.37 27.63 7.98
N MET A 26 -20.59 26.58 7.18
CA MET A 26 -19.51 25.71 6.68
C MET A 26 -18.31 26.56 6.22
N GLN A 27 -17.13 26.19 6.66
CA GLN A 27 -15.85 26.81 6.29
C GLN A 27 -14.93 25.76 5.69
N ALA A 28 -14.10 26.16 4.74
CA ALA A 28 -13.03 25.29 4.25
C ALA A 28 -11.75 26.07 4.04
N ARG A 29 -10.60 25.37 4.23
CA ARG A 29 -9.26 25.89 3.97
C ARG A 29 -8.37 24.78 3.46
N TRP A 30 -7.36 25.12 2.71
CA TRP A 30 -6.30 24.20 2.35
C TRP A 30 -5.52 23.79 3.60
N GLY A 31 -5.05 22.55 3.62
CA GLY A 31 -4.26 21.96 4.69
C GLY A 31 -3.12 21.12 4.17
N SER A 32 -2.41 20.44 5.07
CA SER A 32 -1.31 19.53 4.75
C SER A 32 -1.82 18.12 4.45
N ILE A 33 -1.18 17.41 3.51
CA ILE A 33 -1.38 15.97 3.28
C ILE A 33 -0.71 15.11 4.35
N ASP A 34 0.14 15.69 5.17
CA ASP A 34 0.85 15.03 6.26
C ASP A 34 0.07 15.04 7.58
N VAL A 35 -1.12 15.62 7.58
CA VAL A 35 -1.97 15.74 8.78
C VAL A 35 -3.23 14.89 8.64
N ARG A 36 -3.43 13.98 9.60
CA ARG A 36 -4.72 13.34 9.85
C ARG A 36 -5.57 14.29 10.68
N TYR A 37 -6.49 15.01 10.05
CA TYR A 37 -7.31 16.01 10.75
C TYR A 37 -8.27 15.34 11.72
N PRO A 38 -8.13 15.59 13.04
CA PRO A 38 -9.07 15.08 14.04
C PRO A 38 -10.49 15.51 13.70
N LEU A 39 -11.47 14.66 13.97
CA LEU A 39 -12.86 14.93 13.64
C LEU A 39 -13.40 16.16 14.38
N GLU A 40 -13.05 16.30 15.66
CA GLU A 40 -13.50 17.40 16.50
C GLU A 40 -12.79 18.71 16.15
N CYS A 41 -13.57 19.75 15.94
CA CYS A 41 -13.05 21.07 15.61
C CYS A 41 -12.30 21.77 16.76
N GLY A 42 -12.50 21.34 18.01
CA GLY A 42 -11.81 21.86 19.19
C GLY A 42 -10.33 21.48 19.25
N ALA A 43 -9.93 20.37 18.64
CA ALA A 43 -8.54 19.95 18.60
C ALA A 43 -7.70 20.93 17.78
N GLN A 44 -6.64 21.45 18.41
CA GLN A 44 -5.66 22.33 17.75
C GLN A 44 -4.84 21.50 16.76
N VAL A 45 -4.66 22.01 15.55
CA VAL A 45 -3.81 21.41 14.52
C VAL A 45 -2.89 22.50 13.99
N SER A 46 -1.59 22.29 14.16
CA SER A 46 -0.58 23.11 13.54
C SER A 46 -0.25 22.52 12.17
N ASP A 47 -0.61 23.21 11.10
CA ASP A 47 -0.33 22.78 9.74
C ASP A 47 -0.13 23.97 8.81
N GLU A 48 0.56 23.70 7.70
CA GLU A 48 0.75 24.67 6.63
C GLU A 48 -0.40 24.56 5.61
N ALA A 49 -0.94 25.70 5.19
CA ALA A 49 -1.96 25.74 4.14
C ALA A 49 -1.31 25.54 2.77
N VAL A 50 -1.42 24.33 2.21
CA VAL A 50 -0.82 23.97 0.92
C VAL A 50 -1.90 23.81 -0.13
N ASN A 51 -1.94 24.73 -1.12
CA ASN A 51 -2.85 24.69 -2.26
C ASN A 51 -2.13 24.53 -3.60
N HIS A 52 -0.90 24.10 -3.60
CA HIS A 52 -0.11 23.89 -4.80
C HIS A 52 0.74 22.62 -4.68
N ALA A 53 1.01 22.02 -5.82
CA ALA A 53 1.93 20.89 -5.95
C ALA A 53 2.87 21.11 -7.14
N VAL A 54 4.00 20.39 -7.11
CA VAL A 54 4.94 20.31 -8.24
C VAL A 54 5.02 18.86 -8.69
N ALA A 55 4.90 18.61 -9.98
CA ALA A 55 4.85 17.29 -10.56
C ALA A 55 5.69 17.17 -11.83
N TRP A 56 6.17 15.96 -12.11
CA TRP A 56 6.58 15.58 -13.46
C TRP A 56 5.34 15.12 -14.27
N ARG A 57 5.42 15.07 -15.58
CA ARG A 57 4.42 14.39 -16.41
C ARG A 57 4.37 12.90 -16.02
N GLY A 58 3.17 12.32 -15.94
CA GLY A 58 2.97 10.93 -15.50
C GLY A 58 2.88 10.75 -13.98
N GLU A 59 3.19 11.78 -13.18
CA GLU A 59 3.17 11.72 -11.72
C GLU A 59 1.76 11.92 -11.14
N ARG A 60 1.51 11.35 -9.96
CA ARG A 60 0.34 11.61 -9.11
C ARG A 60 0.74 12.53 -7.99
N VAL A 61 -0.01 13.62 -7.78
CA VAL A 61 0.22 14.55 -6.66
C VAL A 61 -1.04 14.73 -5.85
N ASN A 62 -0.87 14.90 -4.55
CA ASN A 62 -1.93 14.95 -3.58
C ASN A 62 -2.08 16.35 -2.97
N LEU A 63 -3.32 16.73 -2.67
CA LEU A 63 -3.70 17.95 -1.92
C LEU A 63 -4.83 17.61 -0.97
N GLN A 64 -5.01 18.40 0.08
CA GLN A 64 -6.10 18.21 1.05
C GLN A 64 -6.80 19.53 1.37
N LEU A 65 -8.13 19.58 1.16
CA LEU A 65 -8.99 20.70 1.54
C LEU A 65 -9.76 20.33 2.81
N VAL A 66 -9.54 21.04 3.90
CA VAL A 66 -10.19 20.76 5.19
C VAL A 66 -11.51 21.50 5.26
N VAL A 67 -12.61 20.76 5.37
CA VAL A 67 -13.98 21.27 5.44
C VAL A 67 -14.49 21.11 6.88
N LYS A 68 -14.93 22.21 7.47
CA LYS A 68 -15.48 22.29 8.81
C LYS A 68 -16.96 22.64 8.76
N SER A 69 -17.80 21.82 9.42
CA SER A 69 -19.21 22.17 9.60
C SER A 69 -19.38 23.27 10.66
N GLY A 70 -20.53 23.93 10.65
CA GLY A 70 -20.94 24.88 11.67
C GLY A 70 -21.55 24.20 12.90
N ALA A 71 -22.42 24.98 13.60
CA ALA A 71 -23.18 24.48 14.75
C ALA A 71 -24.26 23.45 14.39
N LYS A 72 -24.49 23.20 13.11
CA LYS A 72 -25.39 22.17 12.56
C LYS A 72 -24.64 21.28 11.61
N GLU A 73 -25.10 20.06 11.46
CA GLU A 73 -24.64 19.16 10.40
C GLU A 73 -24.80 19.80 9.02
N SER A 74 -23.94 19.41 8.10
CA SER A 74 -23.90 19.98 6.75
C SER A 74 -23.75 18.87 5.73
N THR A 75 -24.69 18.75 4.79
CA THR A 75 -24.51 17.94 3.59
C THR A 75 -23.70 18.71 2.58
N VAL A 76 -22.54 18.18 2.23
CA VAL A 76 -21.57 18.82 1.34
C VAL A 76 -21.38 17.97 0.09
N GLU A 77 -21.65 18.59 -1.05
CA GLU A 77 -21.33 18.06 -2.38
C GLU A 77 -20.04 18.71 -2.86
N TYR A 78 -19.19 17.96 -3.57
CA TYR A 78 -17.97 18.50 -4.17
C TYR A 78 -17.89 18.17 -5.67
N LYS A 79 -17.21 19.04 -6.42
CA LYS A 79 -16.90 18.82 -7.82
C LYS A 79 -15.50 19.31 -8.15
N PHE A 80 -14.71 18.47 -8.78
CA PHE A 80 -13.41 18.83 -9.32
C PHE A 80 -13.58 19.45 -10.71
N GLY A 81 -12.85 20.52 -10.97
CA GLY A 81 -12.81 21.17 -12.27
C GLY A 81 -11.56 20.79 -13.06
N ASP A 82 -11.59 21.11 -14.36
CA ASP A 82 -10.37 21.02 -15.18
C ASP A 82 -9.28 21.94 -14.64
N LEU A 83 -8.01 21.51 -14.79
CA LEU A 83 -6.88 22.37 -14.54
C LEU A 83 -6.38 22.92 -15.88
N LYS A 84 -6.12 24.23 -15.95
CA LYS A 84 -5.79 24.94 -17.20
C LYS A 84 -4.46 25.69 -17.12
N CYS A 85 -3.65 25.58 -18.18
CA CYS A 85 -2.45 26.36 -18.42
C CYS A 85 -2.48 26.88 -19.87
N GLY A 86 -2.95 28.10 -20.06
CA GLY A 86 -3.23 28.66 -21.40
C GLY A 86 -4.27 27.79 -22.14
N LYS A 87 -3.85 27.18 -23.27
CA LYS A 87 -4.69 26.27 -24.07
C LYS A 87 -4.55 24.78 -23.64
N SER A 88 -3.59 24.48 -22.80
CA SER A 88 -3.37 23.10 -22.31
C SER A 88 -4.28 22.81 -21.12
N VAL A 89 -4.84 21.59 -21.06
CA VAL A 89 -5.82 21.19 -20.06
C VAL A 89 -5.45 19.84 -19.47
N ILE A 90 -5.51 19.71 -18.15
CA ILE A 90 -5.62 18.43 -17.45
C ILE A 90 -7.12 18.29 -17.12
N PRO A 91 -7.83 17.31 -17.73
CA PRO A 91 -9.27 17.15 -17.52
C PRO A 91 -9.63 16.83 -16.08
N ALA A 92 -10.81 17.24 -15.64
CA ALA A 92 -11.35 16.91 -14.30
C ALA A 92 -11.38 15.39 -14.01
N ALA A 93 -11.51 14.56 -15.04
CA ALA A 93 -11.44 13.10 -14.91
C ALA A 93 -10.07 12.59 -14.41
N ASN A 94 -9.03 13.39 -14.50
CA ASN A 94 -7.71 13.12 -13.94
C ASN A 94 -7.58 13.54 -12.46
N VAL A 95 -8.65 14.07 -11.86
CA VAL A 95 -8.69 14.42 -10.44
C VAL A 95 -9.63 13.45 -9.75
N VAL A 96 -9.07 12.61 -8.90
CA VAL A 96 -9.83 11.63 -8.10
C VAL A 96 -9.65 11.92 -6.62
N GLY A 97 -10.56 11.42 -5.79
CA GLY A 97 -10.48 11.60 -4.34
C GLY A 97 -11.86 11.65 -3.71
N GLY A 98 -11.90 12.16 -2.49
CA GLY A 98 -13.13 12.27 -1.74
C GLY A 98 -12.89 12.61 -0.27
N PHE A 99 -13.95 12.63 0.51
CA PHE A 99 -13.85 12.93 1.93
C PHE A 99 -13.14 11.79 2.68
N VAL A 100 -12.18 12.17 3.52
CA VAL A 100 -11.48 11.25 4.40
C VAL A 100 -12.40 10.91 5.57
N GLN A 101 -12.78 9.64 5.66
CA GLN A 101 -13.62 9.12 6.72
C GLN A 101 -12.77 8.52 7.85
N PRO A 102 -13.27 8.57 9.08
CA PRO A 102 -12.61 7.93 10.20
C PRO A 102 -12.75 6.41 10.14
N VAL A 103 -11.79 5.76 10.77
CA VAL A 103 -11.81 4.34 11.11
C VAL A 103 -11.32 4.21 12.55
N LEU A 104 -11.88 3.28 13.32
CA LEU A 104 -11.39 3.01 14.67
C LEU A 104 -10.01 2.35 14.59
N THR A 105 -9.11 2.80 15.43
CA THR A 105 -7.77 2.26 15.64
C THR A 105 -7.47 2.16 17.12
N ASP A 106 -6.42 1.46 17.47
CA ASP A 106 -5.79 1.46 18.79
C ASP A 106 -4.40 2.09 18.70
N LYS A 107 -3.61 1.94 19.75
CA LYS A 107 -2.20 2.30 19.79
C LYS A 107 -1.32 1.09 20.08
N PHE A 108 -1.82 -0.10 19.82
CA PHE A 108 -1.04 -1.31 19.98
C PHE A 108 0.13 -1.32 19.00
N THR A 109 1.33 -1.52 19.53
CA THR A 109 2.56 -1.76 18.77
C THR A 109 3.16 -3.07 19.27
N GLY A 110 3.51 -3.95 18.34
CA GLY A 110 4.08 -5.26 18.64
C GLY A 110 3.32 -6.41 18.00
N CYS A 111 3.82 -7.60 18.21
CA CYS A 111 3.30 -8.83 17.62
C CYS A 111 2.73 -9.74 18.70
N GLY A 112 1.58 -10.33 18.44
CA GLY A 112 0.99 -11.30 19.32
C GLY A 112 -0.50 -11.10 19.57
N ARG A 113 -1.14 -12.16 20.07
CA ARG A 113 -2.58 -12.12 20.33
C ARG A 113 -2.90 -11.25 21.53
N HIS A 114 -3.96 -10.45 21.40
CA HIS A 114 -4.52 -9.60 22.44
C HIS A 114 -6.04 -9.47 22.25
N GLU A 115 -6.72 -9.00 23.29
CA GLU A 115 -8.13 -8.63 23.15
C GLU A 115 -8.22 -7.28 22.41
N VAL A 116 -9.17 -7.16 21.48
CA VAL A 116 -9.32 -5.97 20.61
C VAL A 116 -9.43 -4.66 21.41
N ASP A 117 -10.10 -4.69 22.56
CA ASP A 117 -10.32 -3.51 23.39
C ASP A 117 -9.20 -3.24 24.41
N ALA A 118 -8.15 -4.07 24.45
CA ALA A 118 -7.08 -3.96 25.45
C ALA A 118 -6.28 -2.66 25.37
N TYR A 119 -6.21 -2.04 24.19
CA TYR A 119 -5.42 -0.82 23.92
C TYR A 119 -6.30 0.39 23.59
N GLY A 120 -7.59 0.30 23.89
CA GLY A 120 -8.56 1.36 23.67
C GLY A 120 -9.00 1.50 22.22
N GLU A 121 -9.71 2.59 21.95
CA GLU A 121 -10.18 2.94 20.62
C GLU A 121 -10.05 4.44 20.36
N VAL A 122 -9.59 4.80 19.17
CA VAL A 122 -9.49 6.19 18.73
C VAL A 122 -9.91 6.27 17.26
N PRO A 123 -10.85 7.17 16.90
CA PRO A 123 -11.16 7.40 15.50
C PRO A 123 -10.02 8.15 14.81
N VAL A 124 -9.51 7.62 13.70
CA VAL A 124 -8.47 8.24 12.89
C VAL A 124 -8.92 8.43 11.46
N ALA A 125 -8.65 9.59 10.87
CA ALA A 125 -8.95 9.88 9.48
C ALA A 125 -7.99 9.09 8.56
N ASP A 126 -8.49 8.12 7.79
CA ASP A 126 -7.65 7.31 6.90
C ASP A 126 -8.33 6.96 5.56
N ARG A 127 -9.61 6.61 5.56
CA ARG A 127 -10.35 6.08 4.41
C ARG A 127 -10.82 7.20 3.48
N ILE A 128 -10.34 7.24 2.23
CA ILE A 128 -10.70 8.26 1.22
C ILE A 128 -11.88 7.73 0.40
N THR A 129 -13.10 8.18 0.70
CA THR A 129 -14.33 7.69 0.06
C THR A 129 -14.87 8.67 -0.98
N GLY A 130 -15.25 8.15 -2.14
CA GLY A 130 -15.91 8.93 -3.20
C GLY A 130 -17.39 9.23 -2.94
N THR A 131 -17.92 8.94 -1.73
CA THR A 131 -19.31 9.26 -1.37
C THR A 131 -19.56 10.76 -1.55
N ASN A 132 -20.54 11.09 -2.39
CA ASN A 132 -20.86 12.47 -2.76
C ASN A 132 -22.35 12.58 -3.10
N PRO A 133 -23.16 13.33 -2.33
CA PRO A 133 -22.76 14.19 -1.21
C PRO A 133 -22.37 13.44 0.06
N THR A 134 -21.63 14.10 0.96
CA THR A 134 -21.23 13.59 2.27
C THR A 134 -21.82 14.43 3.39
N LEU A 135 -22.35 13.77 4.43
CA LEU A 135 -22.77 14.41 5.66
C LEU A 135 -21.57 14.67 6.57
N ILE A 136 -21.43 15.92 7.03
CA ILE A 136 -20.42 16.33 8.01
C ILE A 136 -21.17 16.77 9.28
N ASP A 137 -20.97 16.03 10.36
CA ASP A 137 -21.65 16.26 11.62
C ASP A 137 -21.37 17.66 12.20
N ALA A 138 -22.30 18.17 13.02
CA ALA A 138 -22.18 19.47 13.66
C ALA A 138 -20.88 19.58 14.47
N GLY A 139 -20.15 20.69 14.29
CA GLY A 139 -18.91 20.94 15.01
C GLY A 139 -17.74 20.03 14.66
N THR A 140 -17.85 19.26 13.57
CA THR A 140 -16.77 18.38 13.11
C THR A 140 -16.11 18.90 11.82
N ARG A 141 -14.99 18.30 11.48
CA ARG A 141 -14.26 18.56 10.23
C ARG A 141 -13.91 17.27 9.49
N ARG A 142 -13.74 17.38 8.18
CA ARG A 142 -13.27 16.29 7.30
C ARG A 142 -12.26 16.86 6.31
N GLY A 143 -11.20 16.11 6.05
CA GLY A 143 -10.34 16.35 4.88
C GLY A 143 -11.07 15.92 3.60
N LEU A 144 -11.06 16.75 2.59
CA LEU A 144 -11.37 16.35 1.22
C LEU A 144 -10.03 16.15 0.50
N TRP A 145 -9.70 14.90 0.23
CA TRP A 145 -8.47 14.51 -0.44
C TRP A 145 -8.62 14.62 -1.96
N LEU A 146 -7.60 15.12 -2.62
CA LEU A 146 -7.51 15.21 -4.08
C LEU A 146 -6.20 14.58 -4.53
N THR A 147 -6.29 13.65 -5.47
CA THR A 147 -5.14 13.12 -6.21
C THR A 147 -5.25 13.55 -7.66
N VAL A 148 -4.30 14.34 -8.16
CA VAL A 148 -4.22 14.76 -9.54
C VAL A 148 -3.27 13.83 -10.28
N GLN A 149 -3.78 13.05 -11.23
CA GLN A 149 -2.98 12.26 -12.16
C GLN A 149 -2.54 13.16 -13.32
N VAL A 150 -1.28 13.54 -13.35
CA VAL A 150 -0.73 14.38 -14.43
C VAL A 150 -0.48 13.51 -15.67
N PRO A 151 -1.14 13.78 -16.82
CA PRO A 151 -0.90 12.98 -18.02
C PRO A 151 0.53 13.13 -18.55
N GLN A 152 1.07 12.10 -19.21
CA GLN A 152 2.42 12.13 -19.78
C GLN A 152 2.56 13.10 -20.98
N ASN A 153 1.46 13.42 -21.65
CA ASN A 153 1.46 14.23 -22.88
C ASN A 153 1.06 15.71 -22.68
N VAL A 154 0.95 16.19 -21.43
CA VAL A 154 0.67 17.61 -21.17
C VAL A 154 1.93 18.46 -21.31
N LYS A 155 1.75 19.75 -21.64
CA LYS A 155 2.87 20.70 -21.72
C LYS A 155 3.33 21.09 -20.32
N PRO A 156 4.64 21.35 -20.12
CA PRO A 156 5.12 21.97 -18.89
C PRO A 156 4.45 23.32 -18.63
N GLY A 157 4.24 23.66 -17.36
CA GLY A 157 3.64 24.91 -16.93
C GLY A 157 2.79 24.80 -15.68
N THR A 158 2.23 25.91 -15.22
CA THR A 158 1.38 25.94 -14.02
C THR A 158 -0.09 25.82 -14.40
N TYR A 159 -0.68 24.69 -14.06
CA TYR A 159 -2.09 24.36 -14.27
C TYR A 159 -2.90 24.81 -13.07
N LYS A 160 -3.90 25.67 -13.29
CA LYS A 160 -4.81 26.16 -12.25
C LYS A 160 -6.14 25.44 -12.34
N GLY A 161 -6.59 24.88 -11.23
CA GLY A 161 -7.87 24.21 -11.05
C GLY A 161 -8.65 24.73 -9.84
N SER A 162 -9.83 24.18 -9.63
CA SER A 162 -10.63 24.50 -8.44
C SER A 162 -11.46 23.30 -8.01
N VAL A 163 -11.72 23.22 -6.70
CA VAL A 163 -12.78 22.42 -6.11
C VAL A 163 -13.98 23.32 -5.87
N GLU A 164 -15.15 22.94 -6.38
CA GLU A 164 -16.43 23.56 -6.05
C GLU A 164 -17.08 22.75 -4.93
N LEU A 165 -17.37 23.38 -3.80
CA LEU A 165 -18.19 22.82 -2.72
C LEU A 165 -19.59 23.41 -2.78
N VAL A 166 -20.60 22.56 -2.63
CA VAL A 166 -22.00 22.96 -2.52
C VAL A 166 -22.53 22.54 -1.16
N CYS A 167 -22.98 23.51 -0.39
CA CYS A 167 -23.60 23.27 0.90
C CYS A 167 -24.84 24.16 1.05
N ASN A 168 -25.99 23.54 1.32
CA ASN A 168 -27.27 24.26 1.41
C ASN A 168 -27.58 25.14 0.18
N GLY A 169 -27.25 24.65 -1.02
CA GLY A 169 -27.42 25.36 -2.28
C GLY A 169 -26.39 26.47 -2.54
N LYS A 170 -25.55 26.81 -1.57
CA LYS A 170 -24.46 27.79 -1.76
C LYS A 170 -23.23 27.11 -2.36
N LYS A 171 -22.73 27.66 -3.47
CA LYS A 171 -21.51 27.23 -4.14
C LYS A 171 -20.33 28.08 -3.71
N THR A 172 -19.23 27.43 -3.36
CA THR A 172 -17.96 28.10 -3.03
C THR A 172 -16.83 27.39 -3.74
N ARG A 173 -15.91 28.12 -4.35
CA ARG A 173 -14.76 27.55 -5.09
C ARG A 173 -13.47 27.81 -4.35
N TYR A 174 -12.64 26.78 -4.30
CA TYR A 174 -11.31 26.77 -3.69
C TYR A 174 -10.27 26.48 -4.77
N GLY A 175 -9.47 27.49 -5.14
CA GLY A 175 -8.45 27.38 -6.17
C GLY A 175 -7.23 26.62 -5.69
N TYR A 176 -6.62 25.85 -6.60
CA TYR A 176 -5.33 25.19 -6.40
C TYR A 176 -4.52 25.17 -7.71
N SER A 177 -3.25 24.79 -7.63
CA SER A 177 -2.40 24.70 -8.82
C SER A 177 -1.45 23.51 -8.79
N VAL A 178 -1.11 23.03 -9.98
CA VAL A 178 -0.06 22.01 -10.18
C VAL A 178 0.95 22.57 -11.17
N LYS A 179 2.21 22.75 -10.74
CA LYS A 179 3.32 23.10 -11.61
C LYS A 179 3.88 21.82 -12.23
N VAL A 180 3.64 21.62 -13.51
CA VAL A 180 4.19 20.51 -14.28
C VAL A 180 5.55 20.89 -14.83
N LEU A 181 6.58 20.13 -14.44
CA LEU A 181 7.96 20.30 -14.91
C LEU A 181 8.16 19.63 -16.28
N ASP A 182 9.21 20.03 -17.00
CA ASP A 182 9.58 19.43 -18.28
C ASP A 182 10.39 18.14 -18.10
N ARG A 183 9.80 17.21 -17.36
CA ARG A 183 10.28 15.86 -17.11
C ARG A 183 9.12 14.88 -17.13
N THR A 184 9.42 13.61 -17.40
CA THR A 184 8.40 12.56 -17.48
C THR A 184 8.78 11.40 -16.57
N LEU A 185 7.87 11.02 -15.69
CA LEU A 185 7.96 9.79 -14.95
C LEU A 185 7.50 8.63 -15.86
N PRO A 186 8.23 7.51 -15.96
CA PRO A 186 7.79 6.35 -16.72
C PRO A 186 6.49 5.76 -16.13
N THR A 187 5.87 4.85 -16.87
CA THR A 187 4.67 4.19 -16.37
C THR A 187 4.99 3.30 -15.15
N PRO A 188 4.06 3.06 -14.22
CA PRO A 188 4.31 2.25 -13.02
C PRO A 188 4.88 0.86 -13.31
N LYS A 189 4.53 0.25 -14.42
CA LYS A 189 5.09 -1.03 -14.84
C LYS A 189 6.61 -0.97 -15.04
N GLU A 190 7.13 0.17 -15.49
CA GLU A 190 8.55 0.42 -15.79
C GLU A 190 9.35 0.90 -14.58
N TRP A 191 8.70 1.20 -13.45
CA TRP A 191 9.39 1.66 -12.25
C TRP A 191 10.41 0.65 -11.75
N ALA A 192 11.54 1.16 -11.27
CA ALA A 192 12.63 0.35 -10.73
C ALA A 192 12.31 -0.18 -9.33
N PHE A 193 11.50 0.54 -8.56
CA PHE A 193 11.13 0.14 -7.21
C PHE A 193 10.45 -1.22 -7.20
N HIS A 194 11.01 -2.17 -6.46
CA HIS A 194 10.47 -3.51 -6.31
C HIS A 194 9.40 -3.49 -5.20
N LEU A 195 8.15 -3.28 -5.58
CA LEU A 195 7.01 -3.33 -4.67
C LEU A 195 6.44 -4.75 -4.65
N ASP A 196 6.36 -5.35 -3.45
CA ASP A 196 5.67 -6.62 -3.22
C ASP A 196 4.67 -6.50 -2.06
N LEU A 197 3.41 -6.25 -2.37
CA LEU A 197 2.31 -6.28 -1.42
C LEU A 197 1.49 -7.55 -1.65
N TRP A 198 1.40 -8.43 -0.65
CA TRP A 198 0.71 -9.72 -0.79
C TRP A 198 -0.79 -9.55 -0.91
N GLN A 199 -1.36 -10.15 -1.94
CA GLN A 199 -2.77 -10.04 -2.27
C GLN A 199 -3.57 -11.16 -1.62
N ASN A 200 -4.72 -10.81 -0.99
CA ASN A 200 -5.66 -11.78 -0.42
C ASN A 200 -6.98 -11.80 -1.22
N PRO A 201 -7.10 -12.69 -2.22
CA PRO A 201 -8.33 -12.81 -3.01
C PRO A 201 -9.52 -13.34 -2.18
N TYR A 202 -9.26 -14.09 -1.10
CA TYR A 202 -10.28 -14.68 -0.23
C TYR A 202 -11.06 -13.61 0.54
N ALA A 203 -10.36 -12.59 1.03
CA ALA A 203 -10.98 -11.43 1.68
C ALA A 203 -11.90 -10.66 0.71
N ILE A 204 -11.51 -10.55 -0.56
CA ILE A 204 -12.34 -9.88 -1.59
C ILE A 204 -13.61 -10.70 -1.87
N ALA A 205 -13.51 -12.02 -2.01
CA ALA A 205 -14.67 -12.89 -2.19
C ALA A 205 -15.68 -12.75 -1.04
N ARG A 206 -15.21 -12.74 0.22
CA ARG A 206 -16.07 -12.54 1.39
C ARG A 206 -16.78 -11.20 1.37
N VAL A 207 -16.04 -10.13 1.20
CA VAL A 207 -16.60 -8.76 1.28
C VAL A 207 -17.60 -8.49 0.16
N HIS A 208 -17.35 -9.00 -1.04
CA HIS A 208 -18.26 -8.87 -2.17
C HIS A 208 -19.37 -9.93 -2.19
N ASN A 209 -19.33 -10.90 -1.27
CA ASN A 209 -20.26 -12.02 -1.20
C ASN A 209 -20.42 -12.75 -2.54
N VAL A 210 -19.28 -13.06 -3.18
CA VAL A 210 -19.22 -13.78 -4.46
C VAL A 210 -18.58 -15.15 -4.26
N GLU A 211 -18.93 -16.10 -5.11
CA GLU A 211 -18.32 -17.43 -5.10
C GLU A 211 -16.83 -17.32 -5.48
N LEU A 212 -15.97 -17.89 -4.63
CA LEU A 212 -14.54 -17.90 -4.81
C LEU A 212 -14.16 -18.51 -6.18
N TRP A 213 -13.30 -17.83 -6.92
CA TRP A 213 -12.80 -18.21 -8.25
C TRP A 213 -13.87 -18.28 -9.37
N SER A 214 -15.08 -17.77 -9.12
CA SER A 214 -16.08 -17.55 -10.17
C SER A 214 -15.64 -16.42 -11.12
N ASN A 215 -16.32 -16.30 -12.27
CA ASN A 215 -16.06 -15.16 -13.16
C ASN A 215 -16.38 -13.82 -12.48
N GLU A 216 -17.47 -13.79 -11.71
CA GLU A 216 -17.87 -12.61 -10.92
C GLU A 216 -16.80 -12.23 -9.91
N HIS A 217 -16.15 -13.21 -9.26
CA HIS A 217 -15.01 -12.93 -8.38
C HIS A 217 -13.86 -12.24 -9.12
N PHE A 218 -13.50 -12.69 -10.32
CA PHE A 218 -12.44 -12.04 -11.13
C PHE A 218 -12.85 -10.63 -11.60
N GLU A 219 -14.14 -10.37 -11.81
CA GLU A 219 -14.62 -9.02 -12.11
C GLU A 219 -14.44 -8.07 -10.91
N VAL A 220 -14.83 -8.49 -9.71
CA VAL A 220 -14.67 -7.66 -8.51
C VAL A 220 -13.22 -7.53 -8.05
N LEU A 221 -12.34 -8.49 -8.35
CA LEU A 221 -10.90 -8.42 -8.11
C LEU A 221 -10.20 -7.33 -8.96
N ARG A 222 -10.66 -7.11 -10.19
CA ARG A 222 -9.97 -6.27 -11.18
C ARG A 222 -9.67 -4.85 -10.72
N PRO A 223 -10.60 -4.06 -10.14
CA PRO A 223 -10.29 -2.70 -9.71
C PRO A 223 -9.21 -2.64 -8.62
N TYR A 224 -9.12 -3.66 -7.77
CA TYR A 224 -8.08 -3.75 -6.75
C TYR A 224 -6.70 -4.02 -7.36
N MET A 225 -6.62 -4.96 -8.29
CA MET A 225 -5.35 -5.34 -8.91
C MET A 225 -4.86 -4.27 -9.88
N LEU A 226 -5.75 -3.54 -10.56
CA LEU A 226 -5.39 -2.36 -11.35
C LEU A 226 -4.87 -1.22 -10.46
N LYS A 227 -5.49 -1.00 -9.27
CA LYS A 227 -4.97 -0.04 -8.29
C LYS A 227 -3.57 -0.44 -7.84
N LEU A 228 -3.34 -1.71 -7.52
CA LEU A 228 -2.05 -2.23 -7.12
C LEU A 228 -1.00 -2.10 -8.23
N ALA A 229 -1.35 -2.44 -9.47
CA ALA A 229 -0.50 -2.25 -10.66
C ALA A 229 -0.11 -0.77 -10.86
N SER A 230 -1.03 0.17 -10.56
CA SER A 230 -0.78 1.61 -10.66
C SER A 230 0.24 2.15 -9.65
N ALA A 231 0.64 1.35 -8.66
CA ALA A 231 1.73 1.62 -7.72
C ALA A 231 3.04 0.91 -8.09
N GLY A 232 3.08 0.17 -9.19
CA GLY A 232 4.28 -0.51 -9.66
C GLY A 232 4.53 -1.88 -9.02
N GLN A 233 3.49 -2.57 -8.52
CA GLN A 233 3.59 -3.94 -8.00
C GLN A 233 4.33 -4.86 -8.97
N LYS A 234 5.23 -5.69 -8.43
CA LYS A 234 6.04 -6.63 -9.24
C LYS A 234 5.61 -8.09 -9.10
N ALA A 235 5.19 -8.50 -7.91
CA ALA A 235 4.97 -9.89 -7.57
C ALA A 235 3.48 -10.27 -7.52
N ILE A 236 3.17 -11.47 -8.00
CA ILE A 236 1.87 -12.13 -7.87
C ILE A 236 1.97 -13.10 -6.70
N THR A 237 1.23 -12.86 -5.62
CA THR A 237 1.16 -13.79 -4.49
C THR A 237 0.28 -14.98 -4.85
N ALA A 238 0.85 -16.18 -4.86
CA ALA A 238 0.13 -17.43 -5.09
C ALA A 238 0.38 -18.42 -3.93
N THR A 239 -0.59 -19.27 -3.64
CA THR A 239 -0.50 -20.26 -2.57
C THR A 239 -0.57 -21.67 -3.14
N LEU A 240 0.48 -22.47 -2.89
CA LEU A 240 0.55 -23.87 -3.35
C LEU A 240 -0.11 -24.85 -2.41
N ILE A 241 -0.33 -24.43 -1.17
CA ILE A 241 -0.91 -25.24 -0.09
C ILE A 241 -2.01 -24.47 0.64
N ASP A 242 -2.81 -25.20 1.39
CA ASP A 242 -3.83 -24.62 2.26
C ASP A 242 -3.18 -23.99 3.50
N ARG A 243 -3.59 -22.76 3.84
CA ARG A 243 -3.17 -22.02 5.05
C ARG A 243 -1.66 -21.90 5.27
N PRO A 244 -0.88 -21.36 4.32
CA PRO A 244 0.57 -21.20 4.51
C PRO A 244 0.92 -20.35 5.75
N TRP A 245 0.06 -19.39 6.11
CA TRP A 245 0.20 -18.53 7.29
C TRP A 245 -0.76 -18.88 8.44
N ASP A 246 -1.32 -20.12 8.46
CA ASP A 246 -2.30 -20.59 9.45
C ASP A 246 -3.46 -19.61 9.64
N GLY A 247 -3.67 -19.09 10.84
CA GLY A 247 -4.75 -18.16 11.19
C GLY A 247 -4.28 -16.72 11.41
N GLN A 248 -3.26 -16.25 10.71
CA GLN A 248 -2.74 -14.88 10.85
C GLN A 248 -3.65 -13.81 10.25
N THR A 249 -4.52 -14.16 9.32
CA THR A 249 -5.50 -13.27 8.70
C THR A 249 -6.92 -13.70 9.04
N TYR A 250 -7.88 -12.78 8.98
CA TYR A 250 -9.29 -13.10 9.20
C TYR A 250 -9.80 -14.11 8.15
N ASP A 251 -9.47 -13.87 6.88
CA ASP A 251 -9.73 -14.80 5.79
C ASP A 251 -8.46 -15.61 5.52
N PRO A 252 -8.39 -16.89 5.91
CA PRO A 252 -7.21 -17.69 5.65
C PRO A 252 -7.06 -17.98 4.15
N PHE A 253 -5.81 -18.05 3.72
CA PHE A 253 -5.50 -18.39 2.34
C PHE A 253 -5.73 -19.88 2.08
N GLY A 254 -6.47 -20.23 1.03
CA GLY A 254 -6.58 -21.59 0.53
C GLY A 254 -5.48 -21.93 -0.49
N SER A 255 -5.37 -23.19 -0.86
CA SER A 255 -4.48 -23.60 -1.95
C SER A 255 -5.07 -23.23 -3.31
N MET A 256 -4.23 -22.71 -4.21
CA MET A 256 -4.56 -22.51 -5.62
C MET A 256 -4.24 -23.75 -6.48
N VAL A 257 -3.70 -24.79 -5.84
CA VAL A 257 -3.41 -26.10 -6.46
C VAL A 257 -4.24 -27.16 -5.78
N THR A 258 -4.91 -28.03 -6.56
CA THR A 258 -5.61 -29.19 -6.00
C THR A 258 -4.64 -30.37 -5.94
N TRP A 259 -4.42 -30.88 -4.74
CA TRP A 259 -3.55 -32.02 -4.48
C TRP A 259 -4.41 -33.29 -4.33
N VAL A 260 -4.22 -34.25 -5.21
CA VAL A 260 -4.94 -35.52 -5.19
C VAL A 260 -4.00 -36.70 -5.12
N LYS A 261 -4.16 -37.53 -4.10
CA LYS A 261 -3.59 -38.86 -4.04
C LYS A 261 -4.57 -39.84 -4.65
N LYS A 262 -4.21 -40.41 -5.80
CA LYS A 262 -5.06 -41.37 -6.53
C LYS A 262 -5.20 -42.70 -5.79
N ALA A 263 -6.18 -43.51 -6.17
CA ALA A 263 -6.43 -44.82 -5.55
C ALA A 263 -5.24 -45.82 -5.70
N ASP A 264 -4.44 -45.65 -6.76
CA ASP A 264 -3.22 -46.44 -6.99
C ASP A 264 -1.99 -45.92 -6.21
N GLY A 265 -2.17 -44.86 -5.42
CA GLY A 265 -1.13 -44.23 -4.60
C GLY A 265 -0.29 -43.17 -5.31
N THR A 266 -0.48 -42.96 -6.61
CA THR A 266 0.19 -41.87 -7.36
C THR A 266 -0.43 -40.52 -7.05
N TRP A 267 0.31 -39.44 -7.37
CA TRP A 267 -0.16 -38.09 -7.16
C TRP A 267 -0.60 -37.45 -8.48
N TRP A 268 -1.64 -36.59 -8.39
CA TRP A 268 -2.08 -35.70 -9.44
C TRP A 268 -2.28 -34.30 -8.87
N TYR A 269 -1.91 -33.29 -9.65
CA TYR A 269 -1.99 -31.90 -9.28
C TYR A 269 -2.78 -31.14 -10.34
N ASP A 270 -3.78 -30.37 -9.90
CA ASP A 270 -4.55 -29.50 -10.79
C ASP A 270 -4.15 -28.04 -10.54
N PHE A 271 -3.60 -27.42 -11.58
CA PHE A 271 -3.13 -26.03 -11.57
C PHE A 271 -4.17 -25.04 -12.13
N THR A 272 -5.40 -25.45 -12.40
CA THR A 272 -6.42 -24.63 -13.09
C THR A 272 -6.65 -23.28 -12.37
N ILE A 273 -6.79 -23.27 -11.05
CA ILE A 273 -7.00 -22.03 -10.28
C ILE A 273 -5.73 -21.19 -10.26
N PHE A 274 -4.57 -21.81 -10.08
CA PHE A 274 -3.28 -21.13 -10.15
C PHE A 274 -3.11 -20.41 -11.49
N ASP A 275 -3.35 -21.10 -12.60
CA ASP A 275 -3.25 -20.54 -13.95
C ASP A 275 -4.19 -19.35 -14.15
N ARG A 276 -5.46 -19.51 -13.80
CA ARG A 276 -6.45 -18.44 -13.92
C ARG A 276 -6.08 -17.20 -13.11
N TRP A 277 -5.56 -17.40 -11.88
CA TRP A 277 -5.10 -16.32 -11.03
C TRP A 277 -3.91 -15.58 -11.64
N VAL A 278 -2.87 -16.32 -12.07
CA VAL A 278 -1.67 -15.74 -12.67
C VAL A 278 -1.99 -15.00 -13.97
N GLU A 279 -2.76 -15.61 -14.88
CA GLU A 279 -3.19 -14.98 -16.14
C GLU A 279 -4.02 -13.71 -15.89
N PHE A 280 -4.91 -13.74 -14.92
CA PHE A 280 -5.69 -12.58 -14.51
C PHE A 280 -4.79 -11.45 -13.99
N MET A 281 -3.86 -11.73 -13.08
CA MET A 281 -2.92 -10.74 -12.55
C MET A 281 -2.04 -10.13 -13.65
N MET A 282 -1.56 -10.96 -14.57
CA MET A 282 -0.81 -10.48 -15.75
C MET A 282 -1.67 -9.58 -16.63
N SER A 283 -2.96 -9.88 -16.78
CA SER A 283 -3.92 -9.03 -17.52
C SER A 283 -4.15 -7.68 -16.85
N CYS A 284 -3.90 -7.57 -15.55
CA CYS A 284 -3.95 -6.32 -14.79
C CYS A 284 -2.63 -5.53 -14.84
N GLY A 285 -1.57 -6.09 -15.47
CA GLY A 285 -0.27 -5.45 -15.62
C GLY A 285 0.76 -5.84 -14.56
N ILE A 286 0.48 -6.85 -13.73
CA ILE A 286 1.39 -7.42 -12.73
C ILE A 286 1.91 -8.74 -13.29
N ASP A 287 3.13 -8.76 -13.87
CA ASP A 287 3.61 -9.88 -14.66
C ASP A 287 5.12 -10.19 -14.49
N LYS A 288 5.80 -9.52 -13.55
CA LYS A 288 7.24 -9.66 -13.41
C LYS A 288 7.64 -10.92 -12.64
N GLU A 289 6.97 -11.20 -11.53
CA GLU A 289 7.29 -12.31 -10.63
C GLU A 289 6.02 -13.03 -10.16
N ILE A 290 6.15 -14.33 -9.91
CA ILE A 290 5.11 -15.18 -9.31
C ILE A 290 5.71 -15.79 -8.04
N THR A 291 5.28 -15.32 -6.86
CA THR A 291 5.77 -15.77 -5.57
C THR A 291 4.83 -16.82 -4.98
N CYS A 292 5.33 -18.07 -4.87
CA CYS A 292 4.52 -19.24 -4.54
C CYS A 292 4.77 -19.72 -3.11
N PHE A 293 3.81 -19.52 -2.22
CA PHE A 293 3.85 -19.85 -0.79
C PHE A 293 3.17 -21.19 -0.51
N SER A 294 3.65 -22.02 0.39
CA SER A 294 4.98 -22.10 0.95
C SER A 294 5.33 -23.56 1.21
N MET A 295 6.56 -23.94 0.94
CA MET A 295 7.06 -25.27 1.32
C MET A 295 7.19 -25.44 2.84
N ILE A 296 7.34 -24.33 3.57
CA ILE A 296 7.50 -24.34 5.03
C ILE A 296 6.42 -23.45 5.67
N PRO A 297 5.15 -23.91 5.72
CA PRO A 297 4.07 -23.15 6.35
C PRO A 297 4.28 -23.02 7.88
N TRP A 298 3.53 -22.11 8.52
CA TRP A 298 3.57 -21.96 9.97
C TRP A 298 3.17 -23.23 10.71
N LYS A 299 2.23 -23.99 10.15
CA LYS A 299 1.88 -25.33 10.62
C LYS A 299 2.29 -26.34 9.55
N LEU A 300 3.25 -27.20 9.87
CA LEU A 300 3.78 -28.23 8.96
C LEU A 300 2.75 -29.37 8.75
N SER A 301 1.63 -29.01 8.13
CA SER A 301 0.49 -29.89 7.90
C SER A 301 -0.09 -29.60 6.52
N PHE A 302 -0.02 -30.56 5.60
CA PHE A 302 -0.34 -30.40 4.19
C PHE A 302 -1.62 -31.14 3.85
N ARG A 303 -2.65 -30.40 3.43
CA ARG A 303 -3.95 -30.94 3.05
C ARG A 303 -3.92 -31.50 1.63
N TYR A 304 -4.55 -32.67 1.42
CA TYR A 304 -4.76 -33.25 0.11
C TYR A 304 -6.08 -34.03 0.08
N TYR A 305 -6.59 -34.32 -1.11
CA TYR A 305 -7.73 -35.19 -1.32
C TYR A 305 -7.24 -36.62 -1.58
N ASP A 306 -7.72 -37.60 -0.80
CA ASP A 306 -7.43 -39.01 -0.96
C ASP A 306 -8.57 -39.68 -1.75
N GLN A 307 -8.30 -40.05 -2.98
CA GLN A 307 -9.29 -40.67 -3.87
C GLN A 307 -9.76 -42.04 -3.38
N ALA A 308 -8.88 -42.81 -2.73
CA ALA A 308 -9.22 -44.16 -2.23
C ALA A 308 -10.24 -44.12 -1.07
N THR A 309 -10.24 -43.03 -0.29
CA THR A 309 -11.16 -42.84 0.85
C THR A 309 -12.22 -41.80 0.63
N HIS A 310 -12.20 -41.11 -0.55
CA HIS A 310 -13.09 -40.01 -0.90
C HIS A 310 -13.14 -38.90 0.16
N SER A 311 -12.00 -38.57 0.76
CA SER A 311 -11.93 -37.60 1.86
C SER A 311 -10.65 -36.79 1.84
N HIS A 312 -10.71 -35.58 2.45
CA HIS A 312 -9.50 -34.79 2.69
C HIS A 312 -8.71 -35.38 3.85
N LYS A 313 -7.40 -35.48 3.65
CA LYS A 313 -6.43 -35.91 4.65
C LYS A 313 -5.29 -34.90 4.77
N TYR A 314 -4.44 -35.13 5.76
CA TYR A 314 -3.28 -34.30 6.03
C TYR A 314 -2.03 -35.18 6.13
N ILE A 315 -0.92 -34.69 5.58
CA ILE A 315 0.42 -35.20 5.85
C ILE A 315 1.09 -34.19 6.79
N ASN A 316 1.56 -34.66 7.93
CA ASN A 316 2.35 -33.87 8.87
C ASN A 316 3.80 -34.33 8.72
N CYS A 317 4.66 -33.48 8.18
CA CYS A 317 6.07 -33.76 8.01
C CYS A 317 6.88 -32.46 8.00
N ALA A 318 8.12 -32.54 8.48
CA ALA A 318 9.03 -31.40 8.57
C ALA A 318 10.11 -31.43 7.48
N PRO A 319 10.66 -30.29 7.07
CA PRO A 319 11.85 -30.24 6.23
C PRO A 319 12.98 -31.09 6.81
N GLY A 320 13.58 -31.95 5.96
CA GLY A 320 14.60 -32.91 6.36
C GLY A 320 14.09 -34.33 6.54
N GLU A 321 12.78 -34.53 6.65
CA GLU A 321 12.19 -35.89 6.71
C GLU A 321 11.98 -36.47 5.30
N ASP A 322 12.09 -37.79 5.17
CA ASP A 322 11.82 -38.49 3.91
C ASP A 322 10.39 -38.29 3.42
N ALA A 323 9.42 -38.22 4.35
CA ALA A 323 8.03 -37.96 4.02
C ALA A 323 7.86 -36.58 3.36
N TYR A 324 8.54 -35.57 3.89
CA TYR A 324 8.56 -34.21 3.32
C TYR A 324 9.16 -34.19 1.91
N THR A 325 10.32 -34.85 1.75
CA THR A 325 11.01 -34.96 0.46
C THR A 325 10.14 -35.64 -0.60
N ARG A 326 9.48 -36.77 -0.26
CA ARG A 326 8.56 -37.47 -1.17
C ARG A 326 7.33 -36.63 -1.52
N PHE A 327 6.75 -35.94 -0.53
CA PHE A 327 5.56 -35.11 -0.74
C PHE A 327 5.85 -33.95 -1.68
N TRP A 328 6.88 -33.17 -1.41
CA TRP A 328 7.23 -32.00 -2.19
C TRP A 328 7.96 -32.33 -3.51
N GLY A 329 8.77 -33.39 -3.55
CA GLY A 329 9.53 -33.75 -4.74
C GLY A 329 8.63 -34.03 -5.96
N GLY A 330 7.57 -34.82 -5.78
CA GLY A 330 6.61 -35.09 -6.85
C GLY A 330 5.90 -33.81 -7.35
N MET A 331 5.49 -32.95 -6.42
CA MET A 331 4.85 -31.67 -6.76
C MET A 331 5.81 -30.74 -7.49
N LEU A 332 7.02 -30.54 -6.99
CA LEU A 332 8.01 -29.65 -7.60
C LEU A 332 8.36 -30.08 -9.03
N SER A 333 8.50 -31.37 -9.28
CA SER A 333 8.76 -31.90 -10.63
C SER A 333 7.59 -31.62 -11.58
N ALA A 334 6.35 -31.87 -11.13
CA ALA A 334 5.14 -31.61 -11.91
C ALA A 334 4.96 -30.10 -12.16
N PHE A 335 5.13 -29.29 -11.13
CA PHE A 335 5.00 -27.84 -11.20
C PHE A 335 6.06 -27.20 -12.10
N SER A 336 7.32 -27.65 -11.99
CA SER A 336 8.41 -27.21 -12.87
C SER A 336 8.10 -27.50 -14.35
N ALA A 337 7.58 -28.68 -14.66
CA ALA A 337 7.17 -29.03 -16.03
C ALA A 337 6.03 -28.15 -16.53
N HIS A 338 4.98 -27.95 -15.70
CA HIS A 338 3.85 -27.10 -15.99
C HIS A 338 4.27 -25.62 -16.22
N LEU A 339 5.12 -25.06 -15.37
CA LEU A 339 5.62 -23.70 -15.51
C LEU A 339 6.46 -23.50 -16.78
N LYS A 340 7.23 -24.51 -17.19
CA LYS A 340 7.98 -24.50 -18.46
C LYS A 340 7.05 -24.52 -19.66
N GLU A 341 6.00 -25.32 -19.62
CA GLU A 341 4.96 -25.35 -20.67
C GLU A 341 4.27 -23.99 -20.80
N LYS A 342 3.95 -23.33 -19.66
CA LYS A 342 3.34 -21.99 -19.62
C LYS A 342 4.31 -20.85 -19.96
N GLY A 343 5.63 -21.10 -20.01
CA GLY A 343 6.65 -20.06 -20.17
C GLY A 343 6.81 -19.15 -18.94
N TRP A 344 6.48 -19.66 -17.75
CA TRP A 344 6.53 -18.90 -16.50
C TRP A 344 7.66 -19.31 -15.56
N PHE A 345 8.42 -20.37 -15.89
CA PHE A 345 9.42 -20.94 -15.00
C PHE A 345 10.46 -19.91 -14.52
N ASP A 346 10.98 -19.08 -15.41
CA ASP A 346 12.04 -18.12 -15.09
C ASP A 346 11.59 -16.93 -14.25
N LYS A 347 10.29 -16.73 -14.12
CA LYS A 347 9.67 -15.68 -13.29
C LYS A 347 8.94 -16.20 -12.05
N THR A 348 8.96 -17.52 -11.81
CA THR A 348 8.31 -18.15 -10.65
C THR A 348 9.32 -18.44 -9.55
N PHE A 349 8.91 -18.19 -8.34
CA PHE A 349 9.70 -18.38 -7.13
C PHE A 349 8.99 -19.32 -6.17
N ILE A 350 9.71 -20.26 -5.58
CA ILE A 350 9.25 -20.91 -4.35
C ILE A 350 9.56 -19.95 -3.20
N SER A 351 8.51 -19.49 -2.54
CA SER A 351 8.60 -18.42 -1.56
C SER A 351 8.43 -18.96 -0.16
N MET A 352 9.26 -18.47 0.75
CA MET A 352 9.26 -18.86 2.16
C MET A 352 9.29 -17.63 3.04
N ASP A 353 8.73 -17.79 4.23
CA ASP A 353 8.59 -16.78 5.24
C ASP A 353 9.69 -16.92 6.31
N GLU A 354 9.61 -16.27 7.44
CA GLU A 354 10.55 -16.26 8.57
C GLU A 354 10.81 -17.68 9.10
N ARG A 355 11.79 -18.38 8.52
CA ARG A 355 12.11 -19.79 8.84
C ARG A 355 13.54 -19.93 9.33
N SER A 356 13.75 -20.96 10.15
CA SER A 356 15.09 -21.27 10.66
C SER A 356 16.02 -21.70 9.50
N LEU A 357 17.31 -21.42 9.65
CA LEU A 357 18.33 -21.83 8.69
C LEU A 357 18.25 -23.33 8.35
N GLN A 358 18.08 -24.19 9.35
CA GLN A 358 18.00 -25.64 9.14
C GLN A 358 16.82 -26.05 8.26
N GLN A 359 15.63 -25.46 8.50
CA GLN A 359 14.45 -25.72 7.68
C GLN A 359 14.64 -25.21 6.26
N MET A 360 15.22 -24.03 6.08
CA MET A 360 15.53 -23.46 4.78
C MET A 360 16.50 -24.33 4.01
N GLN A 361 17.62 -24.76 4.60
CA GLN A 361 18.60 -25.63 3.95
C GLN A 361 17.97 -26.95 3.49
N ALA A 362 17.12 -27.55 4.31
CA ALA A 362 16.44 -28.78 3.94
C ALA A 362 15.44 -28.60 2.78
N ALA A 363 14.66 -27.52 2.77
CA ALA A 363 13.75 -27.21 1.67
C ALA A 363 14.50 -26.87 0.38
N ILE A 364 15.56 -26.06 0.45
CA ILE A 364 16.42 -25.70 -0.71
C ILE A 364 17.01 -26.97 -1.34
N LYS A 365 17.42 -27.94 -0.54
CA LYS A 365 17.92 -29.23 -1.06
C LYS A 365 16.86 -29.94 -1.91
N VAL A 366 15.62 -30.00 -1.46
CA VAL A 366 14.50 -30.62 -2.19
C VAL A 366 14.21 -29.83 -3.48
N ILE A 367 14.23 -28.50 -3.44
CA ILE A 367 14.03 -27.65 -4.64
C ILE A 367 15.13 -27.93 -5.68
N LYS A 368 16.40 -27.94 -5.27
CA LYS A 368 17.54 -28.20 -6.16
C LYS A 368 17.49 -29.59 -6.81
N GLU A 369 16.99 -30.59 -6.07
CA GLU A 369 16.89 -31.95 -6.54
C GLU A 369 15.74 -32.15 -7.52
N TYR A 370 14.55 -31.62 -7.25
CA TYR A 370 13.32 -31.92 -8.01
C TYR A 370 12.86 -30.82 -8.96
N ALA A 371 13.36 -29.60 -8.79
CA ALA A 371 13.08 -28.45 -9.67
C ALA A 371 14.37 -27.63 -9.92
N PRO A 372 15.42 -28.25 -10.53
CA PRO A 372 16.69 -27.57 -10.74
C PRO A 372 16.49 -26.28 -11.55
N GLY A 373 17.10 -25.19 -11.07
CA GLY A 373 16.98 -23.85 -11.66
C GLY A 373 15.77 -23.04 -11.20
N MET A 374 14.87 -23.61 -10.38
CA MET A 374 13.76 -22.86 -9.77
C MET A 374 14.32 -21.80 -8.82
N LYS A 375 13.86 -20.57 -9.00
CA LYS A 375 14.24 -19.46 -8.13
C LYS A 375 13.57 -19.58 -6.76
N ILE A 376 14.23 -19.01 -5.76
CA ILE A 376 13.75 -19.01 -4.36
C ILE A 376 13.67 -17.56 -3.89
N SER A 377 12.58 -17.21 -3.22
CA SER A 377 12.45 -15.97 -2.45
C SER A 377 12.24 -16.26 -0.97
N MET A 378 12.67 -15.33 -0.14
CA MET A 378 12.50 -15.41 1.31
C MET A 378 12.24 -14.02 1.88
N ALA A 379 11.23 -13.93 2.78
CA ALA A 379 11.02 -12.78 3.64
C ALA A 379 11.34 -13.17 5.09
N GLY A 380 12.36 -12.57 5.72
CA GLY A 380 12.73 -12.96 7.08
C GLY A 380 14.11 -12.49 7.51
N ASN A 381 14.74 -13.28 8.37
CA ASN A 381 16.07 -13.00 8.89
C ASN A 381 17.17 -13.33 7.86
N TYR A 382 18.30 -12.67 7.99
CA TYR A 382 19.47 -12.94 7.16
C TYR A 382 20.19 -14.22 7.60
N HIS A 383 20.44 -15.11 6.62
CA HIS A 383 21.21 -16.33 6.78
C HIS A 383 22.31 -16.37 5.71
N PRO A 384 23.58 -16.07 6.06
CA PRO A 384 24.67 -16.01 5.08
C PRO A 384 24.92 -17.34 4.37
N GLU A 385 24.59 -18.48 5.02
CA GLU A 385 24.81 -19.83 4.48
C GLU A 385 23.92 -20.17 3.29
N ILE A 386 22.79 -19.49 3.12
CA ILE A 386 21.84 -19.69 2.03
C ILE A 386 21.68 -18.47 1.14
N GLU A 387 22.42 -17.39 1.40
CA GLU A 387 22.33 -16.13 0.64
C GLU A 387 22.46 -16.36 -0.86
N ALA A 388 23.43 -17.19 -1.27
CA ALA A 388 23.68 -17.49 -2.66
C ALA A 388 22.49 -18.17 -3.38
N ASP A 389 21.65 -18.88 -2.64
CA ASP A 389 20.48 -19.61 -3.14
C ASP A 389 19.22 -18.75 -3.26
N ILE A 390 19.15 -17.63 -2.52
CA ILE A 390 17.98 -16.75 -2.48
C ILE A 390 18.11 -15.68 -3.57
N TYR A 391 17.20 -15.70 -4.52
CA TYR A 391 17.17 -14.71 -5.61
C TYR A 391 16.54 -13.40 -5.15
N ASP A 392 15.31 -13.42 -4.64
CA ASP A 392 14.66 -12.29 -4.00
C ASP A 392 14.73 -12.47 -2.47
N TYR A 393 15.56 -11.66 -1.84
CA TYR A 393 15.77 -11.72 -0.41
C TYR A 393 15.24 -10.45 0.25
N CYS A 394 14.14 -10.60 0.97
CA CYS A 394 13.50 -9.53 1.72
C CYS A 394 13.83 -9.66 3.20
N LEU A 395 14.55 -8.70 3.77
CA LEU A 395 14.96 -8.73 5.17
C LEU A 395 14.04 -7.90 6.05
N ASP A 396 13.80 -8.39 7.26
CA ASP A 396 13.17 -7.57 8.31
C ASP A 396 13.97 -6.28 8.52
N ILE A 397 13.27 -5.18 8.81
CA ILE A 397 13.89 -3.85 9.01
C ILE A 397 15.00 -3.88 10.07
N PHE A 398 14.94 -4.76 11.06
CA PHE A 398 16.00 -4.90 12.06
C PHE A 398 17.16 -5.78 11.57
N ALA A 399 16.98 -6.54 10.49
CA ALA A 399 17.97 -7.44 9.90
C ALA A 399 18.65 -6.88 8.63
N TYR A 400 18.09 -5.88 7.97
CA TYR A 400 18.62 -5.37 6.70
C TYR A 400 20.04 -4.76 6.83
N GLY A 401 20.50 -4.47 8.03
CA GLY A 401 21.88 -4.07 8.29
C GLY A 401 22.93 -5.11 7.86
N ALA A 402 22.52 -6.36 7.60
CA ALA A 402 23.36 -7.40 7.00
C ALA A 402 23.70 -7.11 5.52
N TYR A 403 22.92 -6.28 4.82
CA TYR A 403 23.21 -5.84 3.46
C TYR A 403 24.35 -4.84 3.44
N THR A 404 25.59 -5.34 3.27
CA THR A 404 26.73 -4.45 3.03
C THR A 404 26.70 -3.92 1.59
N PRO A 405 27.34 -2.78 1.28
CA PRO A 405 27.44 -2.27 -0.09
C PRO A 405 28.01 -3.29 -1.08
N GLU A 406 29.01 -4.08 -0.64
CA GLU A 406 29.65 -5.12 -1.46
C GLU A 406 28.69 -6.27 -1.76
N LEU A 407 27.90 -6.70 -0.77
CA LEU A 407 26.90 -7.74 -0.95
C LEU A 407 25.80 -7.27 -1.91
N LEU A 408 25.27 -6.06 -1.72
CA LEU A 408 24.27 -5.48 -2.61
C LEU A 408 24.76 -5.35 -4.05
N ALA A 409 26.01 -4.90 -4.24
CA ALA A 409 26.62 -4.83 -5.56
C ALA A 409 26.75 -6.22 -6.22
N THR A 410 27.17 -7.23 -5.44
CA THR A 410 27.29 -8.62 -5.90
C THR A 410 25.94 -9.20 -6.29
N ARG A 411 24.92 -9.04 -5.43
CA ARG A 411 23.56 -9.52 -5.70
C ARG A 411 22.98 -8.86 -6.94
N ARG A 412 23.13 -7.55 -7.08
CA ARG A 412 22.65 -6.77 -8.24
C ARG A 412 23.35 -7.20 -9.54
N ALA A 413 24.67 -7.48 -9.51
CA ALA A 413 25.40 -8.01 -10.66
C ALA A 413 24.91 -9.41 -11.10
N GLN A 414 24.34 -10.19 -10.18
CA GLN A 414 23.70 -11.48 -10.44
C GLN A 414 22.22 -11.36 -10.84
N GLY A 415 21.67 -10.15 -10.94
CA GLY A 415 20.26 -9.91 -11.22
C GLY A 415 19.33 -10.25 -10.07
N LYS A 416 19.86 -10.42 -8.86
CA LYS A 416 19.10 -10.69 -7.63
C LYS A 416 18.47 -9.42 -7.05
N VAL A 417 17.37 -9.59 -6.30
CA VAL A 417 16.60 -8.53 -5.66
C VAL A 417 16.90 -8.51 -4.17
N SER A 418 17.05 -7.32 -3.61
CA SER A 418 17.33 -7.09 -2.19
C SER A 418 16.37 -6.03 -1.66
N THR A 419 15.40 -6.45 -0.86
CA THR A 419 14.34 -5.60 -0.32
C THR A 419 14.29 -5.68 1.20
N TYR A 420 13.39 -4.91 1.80
CA TYR A 420 13.10 -5.01 3.22
C TYR A 420 11.59 -4.99 3.46
N TYR A 421 11.18 -5.38 4.65
CA TYR A 421 9.79 -5.29 5.08
C TYR A 421 9.66 -4.70 6.48
N THR A 422 8.47 -4.19 6.77
CA THR A 422 8.00 -3.85 8.11
C THR A 422 6.71 -4.58 8.39
N CYS A 423 6.53 -4.97 9.64
CA CYS A 423 5.32 -5.62 10.14
C CYS A 423 4.99 -5.10 11.54
N CYS A 424 4.30 -5.90 12.34
CA CYS A 424 3.92 -5.58 13.71
C CYS A 424 5.07 -5.18 14.64
N SER A 425 6.30 -5.60 14.35
CA SER A 425 7.48 -5.39 15.23
C SER A 425 8.10 -3.99 15.11
N ALA A 426 7.90 -3.31 13.99
CA ALA A 426 8.50 -2.00 13.73
C ALA A 426 7.46 -0.89 13.91
N GLU A 427 7.75 0.09 14.75
CA GLU A 427 6.87 1.26 14.92
C GLU A 427 7.04 2.24 13.74
N TYR A 428 8.27 2.46 13.27
CA TYR A 428 8.65 3.41 12.22
C TYR A 428 9.66 2.81 11.24
N PRO A 429 9.55 3.10 9.92
CA PRO A 429 8.35 3.53 9.22
C PRO A 429 7.31 2.41 9.16
N ASN A 430 6.04 2.74 9.20
CA ASN A 430 5.02 1.71 9.04
C ASN A 430 3.73 2.22 8.34
N LEU A 431 2.81 1.28 8.07
CA LEU A 431 1.53 1.51 7.42
C LEU A 431 0.34 1.22 8.35
N PHE A 432 0.49 1.39 9.66
CA PHE A 432 -0.61 1.28 10.61
C PHE A 432 -1.62 2.41 10.38
N THR A 433 -2.88 2.20 10.73
CA THR A 433 -3.90 3.26 10.60
C THR A 433 -3.58 4.48 11.46
N PHE A 434 -2.84 4.29 12.54
CA PHE A 434 -2.38 5.37 13.43
C PHE A 434 -0.99 5.93 13.08
N SER A 435 -0.23 5.31 12.15
CA SER A 435 1.06 5.86 11.69
C SER A 435 0.89 7.25 11.06
N ASP A 436 1.88 8.11 11.19
CA ASP A 436 1.86 9.41 10.53
C ASP A 436 1.82 9.25 9.00
N PRO A 437 1.08 10.11 8.28
CA PRO A 437 0.98 9.98 6.82
C PRO A 437 2.32 9.98 6.10
N ALA A 438 3.30 10.75 6.59
CA ALA A 438 4.63 10.83 6.01
C ALA A 438 5.42 9.51 6.10
N ASP A 439 5.15 8.66 7.11
CA ASP A 439 5.83 7.36 7.27
C ASP A 439 5.63 6.47 6.07
N ALA A 440 4.43 6.46 5.51
CA ALA A 440 4.14 5.69 4.31
C ALA A 440 5.00 6.12 3.10
N ALA A 441 5.25 7.42 2.94
CA ALA A 441 6.15 7.92 1.89
C ALA A 441 7.63 7.66 2.25
N PHE A 442 7.97 7.68 3.52
CA PHE A 442 9.32 7.44 3.99
C PHE A 442 9.81 6.01 3.71
N ILE A 443 8.89 5.02 3.66
CA ILE A 443 9.23 3.63 3.32
C ILE A 443 10.11 3.54 2.07
N ALA A 444 9.75 4.23 0.99
CA ALA A 444 10.54 4.19 -0.23
C ALA A 444 11.85 4.99 -0.12
N LEU A 445 11.87 6.05 0.68
CA LEU A 445 13.09 6.82 0.96
C LEU A 445 14.08 6.01 1.81
N GLU A 446 13.59 5.19 2.74
CA GLU A 446 14.43 4.29 3.53
C GLU A 446 15.10 3.23 2.64
N ALA A 447 14.33 2.60 1.72
CA ALA A 447 14.91 1.71 0.72
C ALA A 447 16.02 2.42 -0.07
N LEU A 448 15.78 3.65 -0.50
CA LEU A 448 16.75 4.46 -1.25
C LEU A 448 18.00 4.77 -0.42
N ALA A 449 17.84 5.20 0.83
CA ALA A 449 18.95 5.54 1.74
C ALA A 449 19.82 4.32 2.09
N LYS A 450 19.25 3.11 2.01
CA LYS A 450 19.93 1.83 2.23
C LYS A 450 20.39 1.15 0.95
N ASP A 451 20.22 1.78 -0.20
CA ASP A 451 20.51 1.23 -1.54
C ASP A 451 19.82 -0.11 -1.81
N LEU A 452 18.60 -0.29 -1.24
CA LEU A 452 17.75 -1.44 -1.48
C LEU A 452 16.90 -1.25 -2.73
N ASP A 453 16.44 -2.38 -3.30
CA ASP A 453 15.67 -2.36 -4.54
C ASP A 453 14.19 -2.05 -4.32
N GLY A 454 13.67 -2.19 -3.09
CA GLY A 454 12.27 -1.94 -2.80
C GLY A 454 11.79 -2.38 -1.42
N TYR A 455 10.50 -2.70 -1.34
CA TYR A 455 9.80 -2.97 -0.10
C TYR A 455 8.73 -4.05 -0.27
N LEU A 456 8.62 -4.91 0.74
CA LEU A 456 7.55 -5.89 0.87
C LEU A 456 6.64 -5.54 2.05
N ARG A 457 5.33 -5.82 1.90
CA ARG A 457 4.40 -5.93 3.03
C ARG A 457 3.52 -7.15 2.86
N TRP A 458 3.41 -7.92 3.95
CA TRP A 458 2.71 -9.20 3.98
C TRP A 458 1.19 -9.12 3.74
N ALA A 459 0.62 -7.86 3.64
CA ALA A 459 -0.81 -7.71 3.51
C ALA A 459 -1.20 -6.40 2.78
N TYR A 460 -1.75 -6.55 1.59
CA TYR A 460 -2.37 -5.49 0.81
C TYR A 460 -3.83 -5.25 1.23
N ASN A 461 -4.58 -6.34 1.41
CA ASN A 461 -6.03 -6.31 1.59
C ASN A 461 -6.57 -7.49 2.43
N SER A 462 -5.83 -7.94 3.44
CA SER A 462 -6.31 -8.94 4.40
C SER A 462 -7.17 -8.27 5.48
N TRP A 463 -8.40 -7.94 5.11
CA TRP A 463 -9.29 -7.12 5.91
C TRP A 463 -9.77 -7.80 7.19
N THR A 464 -10.03 -6.98 8.22
CA THR A 464 -10.76 -7.34 9.43
C THR A 464 -12.25 -7.62 9.13
N VAL A 465 -13.07 -7.83 10.14
CA VAL A 465 -14.52 -8.11 9.96
C VAL A 465 -15.22 -6.93 9.29
N THR A 466 -15.03 -5.72 9.82
CA THR A 466 -15.63 -4.47 9.37
C THR A 466 -14.54 -3.42 9.13
N PRO A 467 -13.68 -3.61 8.13
CA PRO A 467 -12.47 -2.80 7.94
C PRO A 467 -12.75 -1.33 7.67
N GLU A 468 -13.96 -1.02 7.19
CA GLU A 468 -14.39 0.36 6.93
C GLU A 468 -14.75 1.13 8.19
N GLU A 469 -15.04 0.45 9.29
CA GLU A 469 -15.41 0.99 10.59
C GLU A 469 -14.31 0.81 11.62
N ASP A 470 -13.70 -0.39 11.68
CA ASP A 470 -12.73 -0.79 12.68
C ASP A 470 -11.54 -1.52 12.06
N SER A 471 -10.36 -0.92 12.21
CA SER A 471 -9.10 -1.48 11.72
C SER A 471 -8.36 -2.34 12.75
N ARG A 472 -8.85 -2.41 13.98
CA ARG A 472 -8.23 -3.20 15.05
C ARG A 472 -8.35 -4.69 14.76
N PHE A 473 -7.37 -5.44 15.19
CA PHE A 473 -7.33 -6.89 14.98
C PHE A 473 -6.67 -7.58 16.17
N THR A 474 -7.10 -8.81 16.46
CA THR A 474 -6.73 -9.57 17.67
C THR A 474 -5.27 -10.02 17.76
N ALA A 475 -4.47 -9.83 16.72
CA ALA A 475 -3.11 -10.37 16.67
C ALA A 475 -2.04 -9.35 16.24
N TRP A 476 -2.45 -8.25 15.62
CA TRP A 476 -1.55 -7.30 14.98
C TRP A 476 -2.00 -5.86 15.23
N PRO A 477 -1.12 -4.88 15.10
CA PRO A 477 -1.49 -3.46 15.16
C PRO A 477 -2.60 -3.10 14.15
N ALA A 478 -3.43 -2.14 14.52
CA ALA A 478 -4.54 -1.71 13.68
C ALA A 478 -4.05 -1.24 12.29
N GLY A 479 -4.59 -1.86 11.23
CA GLY A 479 -4.21 -1.59 9.86
C GLY A 479 -2.92 -2.28 9.38
N ASP A 480 -2.29 -3.14 10.19
CA ASP A 480 -1.15 -3.96 9.75
C ASP A 480 -1.53 -4.90 8.61
N THR A 481 -2.76 -5.40 8.63
CA THR A 481 -3.25 -6.41 7.68
C THR A 481 -3.80 -5.86 6.36
N TYR A 482 -3.83 -4.54 6.16
CA TYR A 482 -4.28 -3.95 4.89
C TYR A 482 -3.89 -2.47 4.75
N VAL A 483 -3.78 -2.02 3.51
CA VAL A 483 -3.47 -0.63 3.16
C VAL A 483 -4.54 0.06 2.32
N ILE A 484 -5.50 -0.71 1.79
CA ILE A 484 -6.68 -0.21 1.07
C ILE A 484 -7.94 -0.81 1.67
N TYR A 485 -9.07 -0.17 1.41
CA TYR A 485 -10.37 -0.58 1.93
C TYR A 485 -11.22 -1.34 0.89
N PRO A 486 -12.29 -2.03 1.31
CA PRO A 486 -13.27 -2.61 0.42
C PRO A 486 -13.72 -1.67 -0.70
N PHE A 487 -14.20 -2.25 -1.81
CA PHE A 487 -14.62 -1.54 -3.02
C PHE A 487 -13.52 -0.70 -3.67
N SER A 488 -12.26 -1.14 -3.50
CA SER A 488 -11.05 -0.45 -3.99
C SER A 488 -10.91 1.00 -3.49
N VAL A 489 -11.53 1.30 -2.34
CA VAL A 489 -11.44 2.61 -1.69
C VAL A 489 -10.03 2.85 -1.20
N SER A 490 -9.50 4.05 -1.45
CA SER A 490 -8.12 4.42 -1.10
C SER A 490 -7.97 4.79 0.37
N SER A 491 -6.72 4.91 0.81
CA SER A 491 -6.36 5.44 2.13
C SER A 491 -5.29 6.52 2.02
N ILE A 492 -5.14 7.34 3.06
CA ILE A 492 -4.01 8.27 3.16
C ILE A 492 -2.69 7.49 3.08
N ARG A 493 -2.59 6.34 3.74
CA ARG A 493 -1.41 5.46 3.72
C ARG A 493 -1.03 5.01 2.31
N TRP A 494 -2.01 4.57 1.53
CA TRP A 494 -1.82 4.18 0.14
C TRP A 494 -1.31 5.33 -0.74
N GLU A 495 -1.99 6.49 -0.68
CA GLU A 495 -1.62 7.63 -1.51
C GLU A 495 -0.22 8.16 -1.17
N ARG A 496 0.16 8.10 0.10
CA ARG A 496 1.49 8.51 0.56
C ARG A 496 2.57 7.48 0.21
N LEU A 497 2.28 6.17 0.27
CA LEU A 497 3.21 5.13 -0.18
C LEU A 497 3.54 5.31 -1.66
N VAL A 498 2.53 5.51 -2.50
CA VAL A 498 2.75 5.76 -3.94
C VAL A 498 3.58 7.02 -4.17
N GLN A 499 3.36 8.07 -3.39
CA GLN A 499 4.18 9.28 -3.47
C GLN A 499 5.65 8.99 -3.14
N GLY A 500 5.93 8.21 -2.10
CA GLY A 500 7.29 7.81 -1.75
C GLY A 500 7.98 7.04 -2.88
N ILE A 501 7.26 6.09 -3.50
CA ILE A 501 7.77 5.33 -4.65
C ILE A 501 8.10 6.26 -5.82
N GLN A 502 7.25 7.24 -6.12
CA GLN A 502 7.54 8.22 -7.16
C GLN A 502 8.80 9.07 -6.85
N LEU A 503 9.05 9.41 -5.59
CA LEU A 503 10.28 10.09 -5.19
C LEU A 503 11.51 9.20 -5.39
N PHE A 504 11.42 7.91 -5.07
CA PHE A 504 12.47 6.93 -5.37
C PHE A 504 12.79 6.90 -6.87
N GLU A 505 11.76 6.79 -7.73
CA GLU A 505 11.93 6.76 -9.18
C GLU A 505 12.59 8.03 -9.71
N LYS A 506 12.13 9.20 -9.28
CA LYS A 506 12.72 10.49 -9.67
C LYS A 506 14.21 10.54 -9.35
N TYR A 507 14.59 10.13 -8.13
CA TYR A 507 16.00 10.09 -7.72
C TYR A 507 16.82 9.15 -8.61
N LYS A 508 16.34 7.93 -8.84
CA LYS A 508 17.05 6.93 -9.67
C LYS A 508 17.24 7.41 -11.11
N ILE A 509 16.21 8.06 -11.69
CA ILE A 509 16.28 8.63 -13.04
C ILE A 509 17.31 9.75 -13.10
N LEU A 510 17.24 10.72 -12.17
CA LEU A 510 18.17 11.87 -12.15
C LEU A 510 19.62 11.40 -11.94
N LEU A 511 19.83 10.43 -11.08
CA LEU A 511 21.17 9.86 -10.84
C LEU A 511 21.70 9.14 -12.07
N ALA A 512 20.87 8.35 -12.74
CA ALA A 512 21.26 7.64 -13.96
C ALA A 512 21.62 8.61 -15.10
N GLU A 513 20.81 9.66 -15.30
CA GLU A 513 21.08 10.72 -16.28
C GLU A 513 22.39 11.45 -15.98
N ALA A 514 22.62 11.83 -14.71
CA ALA A 514 23.84 12.52 -14.31
C ALA A 514 25.09 11.67 -14.53
N LYS A 515 25.03 10.38 -14.17
CA LYS A 515 26.14 9.43 -14.44
C LYS A 515 26.38 9.20 -15.93
N ALA A 516 25.32 9.03 -16.72
CA ALA A 516 25.45 8.85 -18.18
C ALA A 516 26.03 10.08 -18.88
N ALA A 517 25.75 11.28 -18.34
CA ALA A 517 26.32 12.54 -18.84
C ALA A 517 27.72 12.86 -18.31
N GLY A 518 28.30 12.06 -17.41
CA GLY A 518 29.55 12.33 -16.73
C GLY A 518 29.50 13.61 -15.86
N ASN A 519 28.32 14.00 -15.36
CA ASN A 519 28.11 15.21 -14.59
C ASN A 519 28.33 14.94 -13.08
N GLU A 520 29.60 14.92 -12.67
CA GLU A 520 30.01 14.62 -11.28
C GLU A 520 29.44 15.63 -10.26
N SER A 521 29.27 16.91 -10.66
CA SER A 521 28.64 17.91 -9.77
C SER A 521 27.20 17.51 -9.45
N ARG A 522 26.45 17.09 -10.46
CA ARG A 522 25.06 16.67 -10.29
C ARG A 522 24.93 15.36 -9.49
N VAL A 523 25.85 14.42 -9.71
CA VAL A 523 25.94 13.21 -8.89
C VAL A 523 26.15 13.57 -7.43
N THR A 524 27.10 14.47 -7.14
CA THR A 524 27.39 14.94 -5.78
C THR A 524 26.20 15.63 -5.12
N GLU A 525 25.46 16.49 -5.86
CA GLU A 525 24.26 17.17 -5.37
C GLU A 525 23.16 16.16 -5.00
N LEU A 526 22.94 15.15 -5.85
CA LEU A 526 21.97 14.07 -5.58
C LEU A 526 22.36 13.23 -4.37
N GLU A 527 23.62 12.88 -4.24
CA GLU A 527 24.11 12.15 -3.07
C GLU A 527 24.00 12.96 -1.77
N GLN A 528 24.23 14.28 -1.84
CA GLN A 528 24.01 15.17 -0.69
C GLN A 528 22.52 15.24 -0.32
N LEU A 529 21.64 15.31 -1.32
CA LEU A 529 20.22 15.27 -1.09
C LEU A 529 19.79 13.93 -0.45
N LEU A 530 20.32 12.80 -0.91
CA LEU A 530 20.05 11.50 -0.30
C LEU A 530 20.55 11.42 1.16
N ARG A 531 21.70 11.98 1.47
CA ARG A 531 22.23 12.05 2.86
C ARG A 531 21.34 12.86 3.80
N SER A 532 20.46 13.74 3.27
CA SER A 532 19.47 14.45 4.10
C SER A 532 18.33 13.55 4.58
N VAL A 533 18.17 12.37 3.99
CA VAL A 533 17.22 11.34 4.46
C VAL A 533 17.82 10.65 5.69
N ASP A 534 17.63 11.27 6.85
CA ASP A 534 18.11 10.72 8.14
C ASP A 534 17.06 9.75 8.71
N ILE A 535 17.29 8.45 8.48
CA ILE A 535 16.39 7.38 8.96
C ILE A 535 16.25 7.33 10.49
N LYS A 536 17.20 7.90 11.25
CA LYS A 536 17.15 7.95 12.72
C LYS A 536 16.15 8.99 13.23
N LYS A 537 15.73 9.89 12.37
CA LYS A 537 14.81 10.98 12.71
C LYS A 537 13.38 10.75 12.19
N ILE A 538 13.08 9.55 11.75
CA ILE A 538 11.76 9.27 11.18
C ILE A 538 10.63 9.52 12.17
N SER A 539 10.79 9.12 13.43
CA SER A 539 9.76 9.30 14.46
C SER A 539 9.46 10.76 14.83
N THR A 540 10.30 11.71 14.41
CA THR A 540 10.17 13.13 14.76
C THR A 540 10.05 14.05 13.56
N ASP A 541 10.68 13.70 12.44
CA ASP A 541 10.91 14.62 11.31
C ASP A 541 10.49 14.03 9.96
N SER A 542 9.72 12.93 9.90
CA SER A 542 9.36 12.22 8.65
C SER A 542 8.73 13.17 7.62
N GLU A 543 7.80 14.03 8.04
CA GLU A 543 7.17 15.05 7.17
C GLU A 543 8.21 15.99 6.55
N ALA A 544 9.08 16.57 7.38
CA ALA A 544 10.07 17.54 6.93
C ALA A 544 11.09 16.91 5.96
N ILE A 545 11.50 15.66 6.24
CA ILE A 545 12.44 14.92 5.40
C ILE A 545 11.81 14.59 4.05
N VAL A 546 10.60 14.02 4.02
CA VAL A 546 9.90 13.68 2.77
C VAL A 546 9.65 14.92 1.92
N LYS A 547 9.18 16.01 2.53
CA LYS A 547 8.93 17.29 1.87
C LYS A 547 10.23 17.91 1.33
N GLY A 548 11.29 17.93 2.15
CA GLY A 548 12.60 18.47 1.77
C GLY A 548 13.22 17.70 0.62
N PHE A 549 13.19 16.37 0.66
CA PHE A 549 13.68 15.51 -0.40
C PHE A 549 12.92 15.72 -1.72
N GLY A 550 11.58 15.73 -1.67
CA GLY A 550 10.75 15.98 -2.84
C GLY A 550 10.98 17.34 -3.46
N ASN A 551 11.12 18.40 -2.66
CA ASN A 551 11.44 19.75 -3.14
C ASN A 551 12.83 19.80 -3.77
N GLY A 552 13.83 19.12 -3.19
CA GLY A 552 15.16 19.00 -3.75
C GLY A 552 15.14 18.36 -5.14
N LEU A 553 14.47 17.23 -5.31
CA LEU A 553 14.33 16.56 -6.62
C LEU A 553 13.63 17.45 -7.67
N ASN A 554 12.59 18.18 -7.26
CA ASN A 554 11.85 19.06 -8.15
C ASN A 554 12.61 20.36 -8.53
N ALA A 555 13.62 20.74 -7.78
CA ALA A 555 14.51 21.86 -8.09
C ALA A 555 15.64 21.47 -9.05
N MET A 556 15.89 20.22 -9.20
CA MET A 556 16.88 19.59 -10.09
C MET A 556 16.36 19.35 -11.49
#